data_29d5478c42996cb630fbf1417ff58b49
#
_entry.id   29d5478c42996cb630fbf1417ff58b49
#
_cell.length_a   1.000
_cell.length_b   1.000
_cell.length_c   1.000
_cell.angle_alpha   90.00
_cell.angle_beta   90.00
_cell.angle_gamma   90.00
#
_symmetry.space_group_name_H-M   'P 1'
#
loop_
_entity.id
_entity.type
_entity.pdbx_description
1 polymer ?
#
loop_
_entity_poly.entity_id
_entity_poly.type
_entity_poly.pdbx_seq_one_letter_code
_entity_poly.pdbx_strand_id
1 'polypeptide(L)'
;VSSAAQLAVVLVEPSGPLNVGSVARLCANFEVDELRLVAPRCDHLGEEARRMAVHGGWLLEQARLFPSLSAALADCRRVVATSGRRDGEPMPLLAPEPALGWLAQAIGPCALVFGREDRGLSNDELLQAGQLLTVGSGDAYASLNLSHAAALVLHSWHCLGSSLRSCPEVAAMPEPSDRQGLEAMLGDAEALLLDVGFLHPHTAHARMAKLRGLLQRAQISSEEVALVRGMVRQLRWASERGTNTGHTP
;
A
#
# COMPACT_ATOMS: atom_id res chain seq x y z
N VAL A 1 -25.73 -4.33 -3.45
CA VAL A 1 -24.83 -5.36 -2.90
C VAL A 1 -23.54 -4.65 -2.58
N SER A 2 -23.33 -4.31 -1.29
CA SER A 2 -22.06 -3.73 -0.82
C SER A 2 -20.97 -4.80 -1.04
N SER A 3 -20.05 -4.55 -1.97
CA SER A 3 -18.90 -5.43 -2.16
C SER A 3 -18.03 -5.33 -0.90
N ALA A 4 -17.93 -6.44 -0.16
CA ALA A 4 -17.03 -6.51 0.99
C ALA A 4 -15.58 -6.19 0.57
N ALA A 5 -14.78 -5.68 1.50
CA ALA A 5 -13.38 -5.44 1.27
C ALA A 5 -12.68 -6.74 0.80
N GLN A 6 -12.03 -6.68 -0.35
CA GLN A 6 -11.25 -7.79 -0.90
C GLN A 6 -9.80 -7.57 -0.46
N LEU A 7 -9.38 -8.31 0.56
CA LEU A 7 -8.03 -8.18 1.10
C LEU A 7 -7.02 -8.98 0.31
N ALA A 8 -5.95 -8.32 -0.14
CA ALA A 8 -4.73 -8.94 -0.62
C ALA A 8 -3.61 -8.82 0.44
N VAL A 9 -2.90 -9.92 0.68
CA VAL A 9 -1.64 -9.91 1.44
C VAL A 9 -0.48 -9.75 0.45
N VAL A 10 0.35 -8.74 0.66
CA VAL A 10 1.49 -8.41 -0.21
C VAL A 10 2.79 -8.62 0.57
N LEU A 11 3.67 -9.46 0.03
CA LEU A 11 5.03 -9.67 0.57
C LEU A 11 6.06 -9.03 -0.36
N VAL A 12 6.88 -8.13 0.17
CA VAL A 12 7.90 -7.42 -0.60
C VAL A 12 9.24 -8.14 -0.46
N GLU A 13 9.77 -8.61 -1.59
CA GLU A 13 11.05 -9.32 -1.71
C GLU A 13 11.28 -10.40 -0.62
N PRO A 14 10.30 -11.29 -0.36
CA PRO A 14 10.49 -12.32 0.64
C PRO A 14 11.65 -13.24 0.25
N SER A 15 12.54 -13.52 1.20
CA SER A 15 13.73 -14.35 1.01
C SER A 15 13.61 -15.75 1.61
N GLY A 16 12.72 -15.93 2.58
CA GLY A 16 12.51 -17.19 3.26
C GLY A 16 11.32 -17.99 2.73
N PRO A 17 11.52 -19.14 2.03
CA PRO A 17 10.42 -19.95 1.53
C PRO A 17 9.49 -20.44 2.66
N LEU A 18 10.04 -20.71 3.85
CA LEU A 18 9.27 -21.08 5.04
C LEU A 18 8.32 -19.96 5.48
N ASN A 19 8.75 -18.69 5.40
CA ASN A 19 7.91 -17.55 5.74
C ASN A 19 6.77 -17.40 4.73
N VAL A 20 7.06 -17.50 3.43
CA VAL A 20 6.05 -17.43 2.38
C VAL A 20 5.00 -18.54 2.53
N GLY A 21 5.43 -19.79 2.76
CA GLY A 21 4.53 -20.90 3.03
C GLY A 21 3.68 -20.71 4.29
N SER A 22 4.29 -20.18 5.36
CA SER A 22 3.57 -19.87 6.61
C SER A 22 2.51 -18.79 6.37
N VAL A 23 2.84 -17.72 5.63
CA VAL A 23 1.88 -16.66 5.31
C VAL A 23 0.74 -17.19 4.44
N ALA A 24 1.02 -18.02 3.45
CA ALA A 24 -0.03 -18.67 2.64
C ALA A 24 -0.99 -19.48 3.52
N ARG A 25 -0.45 -20.27 4.48
CA ARG A 25 -1.28 -20.98 5.46
C ARG A 25 -2.13 -20.05 6.31
N LEU A 26 -1.56 -18.94 6.79
CA LEU A 26 -2.29 -17.95 7.58
C LEU A 26 -3.40 -17.27 6.77
N CYS A 27 -3.14 -16.95 5.50
CA CYS A 27 -4.17 -16.44 4.60
C CYS A 27 -5.34 -17.42 4.51
N ALA A 28 -5.08 -18.71 4.27
CA ALA A 28 -6.12 -19.73 4.24
C ALA A 28 -6.87 -19.87 5.58
N ASN A 29 -6.17 -19.79 6.71
CA ASN A 29 -6.78 -19.87 8.05
C ASN A 29 -7.73 -18.68 8.34
N PHE A 30 -7.43 -17.50 7.80
CA PHE A 30 -8.15 -16.25 8.07
C PHE A 30 -8.99 -15.76 6.89
N GLU A 31 -9.31 -16.66 5.95
CA GLU A 31 -10.20 -16.39 4.81
C GLU A 31 -9.73 -15.24 3.94
N VAL A 32 -8.42 -15.17 3.67
CA VAL A 32 -7.80 -14.23 2.73
C VAL A 32 -7.41 -15.00 1.47
N ASP A 33 -8.03 -14.68 0.35
CA ASP A 33 -7.91 -15.47 -0.88
C ASP A 33 -6.84 -14.96 -1.85
N GLU A 34 -6.19 -13.81 -1.58
CA GLU A 34 -5.22 -13.23 -2.50
C GLU A 34 -3.87 -13.03 -1.83
N LEU A 35 -2.84 -13.67 -2.40
CA LEU A 35 -1.43 -13.49 -2.05
C LEU A 35 -0.68 -12.84 -3.24
N ARG A 36 0.01 -11.73 -2.99
CA ARG A 36 0.85 -11.02 -3.96
C ARG A 36 2.30 -11.06 -3.51
N LEU A 37 3.20 -11.43 -4.42
CA LEU A 37 4.64 -11.46 -4.17
C LEU A 37 5.33 -10.42 -5.05
N VAL A 38 6.00 -9.47 -4.45
CA VAL A 38 6.77 -8.45 -5.14
C VAL A 38 8.22 -8.87 -5.20
N ALA A 39 8.76 -9.12 -6.40
CA ALA A 39 10.15 -9.50 -6.66
C ALA A 39 10.69 -10.55 -5.65
N PRO A 40 10.01 -11.71 -5.47
CA PRO A 40 10.40 -12.70 -4.48
C PRO A 40 11.83 -13.20 -4.73
N ARG A 41 12.59 -13.37 -3.64
CA ARG A 41 13.99 -13.82 -3.68
C ARG A 41 14.14 -15.31 -3.36
N CYS A 42 13.03 -16.00 -3.14
CA CYS A 42 12.99 -17.43 -2.88
C CYS A 42 12.05 -18.15 -3.85
N ASP A 43 12.18 -19.44 -3.93
CA ASP A 43 11.21 -20.29 -4.65
C ASP A 43 9.97 -20.49 -3.77
N HIS A 44 8.92 -19.74 -4.07
CA HIS A 44 7.64 -19.82 -3.36
C HIS A 44 6.84 -21.08 -3.69
N LEU A 45 7.20 -21.82 -4.73
CA LEU A 45 6.60 -23.11 -5.10
C LEU A 45 7.44 -24.30 -4.67
N GLY A 46 8.62 -24.05 -4.08
CA GLY A 46 9.54 -25.08 -3.62
C GLY A 46 8.98 -25.92 -2.46
N GLU A 47 9.64 -27.03 -2.21
CA GLU A 47 9.21 -28.02 -1.21
C GLU A 47 9.05 -27.42 0.21
N GLU A 48 9.96 -26.52 0.62
CA GLU A 48 9.90 -25.87 1.93
C GLU A 48 8.66 -24.99 2.09
N ALA A 49 8.33 -24.19 1.08
CA ALA A 49 7.14 -23.35 1.09
C ALA A 49 5.87 -24.19 1.11
N ARG A 50 5.78 -25.22 0.26
CA ARG A 50 4.62 -26.14 0.20
C ARG A 50 4.42 -26.88 1.52
N ARG A 51 5.50 -27.36 2.14
CA ARG A 51 5.45 -28.05 3.44
C ARG A 51 4.89 -27.15 4.54
N MET A 52 5.26 -25.86 4.56
CA MET A 52 4.75 -24.91 5.54
C MET A 52 3.33 -24.45 5.26
N ALA A 53 2.94 -24.34 3.99
CA ALA A 53 1.60 -23.91 3.57
C ALA A 53 0.52 -24.96 3.90
N VAL A 54 0.86 -26.24 3.98
CA VAL A 54 -0.07 -27.36 4.27
C VAL A 54 -1.32 -27.25 3.37
N HIS A 55 -2.50 -26.98 3.92
CA HIS A 55 -3.75 -26.83 3.16
C HIS A 55 -3.86 -25.49 2.42
N GLY A 56 -3.00 -24.51 2.72
CA GLY A 56 -2.91 -23.21 2.01
C GLY A 56 -2.02 -23.24 0.76
N GLY A 57 -1.60 -24.43 0.29
CA GLY A 57 -0.73 -24.58 -0.88
C GLY A 57 -1.30 -23.99 -2.17
N TRP A 58 -2.62 -24.00 -2.34
CA TRP A 58 -3.30 -23.37 -3.48
C TRP A 58 -3.03 -21.86 -3.57
N LEU A 59 -2.85 -21.17 -2.45
CA LEU A 59 -2.47 -19.74 -2.43
C LEU A 59 -1.07 -19.49 -2.97
N LEU A 60 -0.14 -20.45 -2.78
CA LEU A 60 1.18 -20.37 -3.42
C LEU A 60 1.08 -20.50 -4.94
N GLU A 61 0.24 -21.42 -5.40
CA GLU A 61 0.04 -21.68 -6.85
C GLU A 61 -0.70 -20.54 -7.55
N GLN A 62 -1.60 -19.87 -6.84
CA GLN A 62 -2.37 -18.73 -7.35
C GLN A 62 -1.70 -17.38 -7.02
N ALA A 63 -0.55 -17.37 -6.33
CA ALA A 63 0.13 -16.15 -5.97
C ALA A 63 0.48 -15.31 -7.20
N ARG A 64 0.10 -14.03 -7.17
CA ARG A 64 0.40 -13.11 -8.25
C ARG A 64 1.79 -12.50 -8.05
N LEU A 65 2.63 -12.57 -9.09
CA LEU A 65 3.99 -12.04 -9.06
C LEU A 65 4.03 -10.64 -9.68
N PHE A 66 4.70 -9.73 -9.00
CA PHE A 66 4.83 -8.34 -9.46
C PHE A 66 6.30 -7.88 -9.45
N PRO A 67 6.72 -7.04 -10.41
CA PRO A 67 8.08 -6.51 -10.45
C PRO A 67 8.34 -5.41 -9.41
N SER A 68 7.29 -4.73 -8.92
CA SER A 68 7.39 -3.62 -7.95
C SER A 68 6.16 -3.55 -7.06
N LEU A 69 6.30 -2.90 -5.90
CA LEU A 69 5.20 -2.67 -4.97
C LEU A 69 4.10 -1.81 -5.61
N SER A 70 4.47 -0.77 -6.35
CA SER A 70 3.52 0.08 -7.06
C SER A 70 2.64 -0.74 -8.03
N ALA A 71 3.24 -1.68 -8.78
CA ALA A 71 2.48 -2.57 -9.66
C ALA A 71 1.54 -3.51 -8.87
N ALA A 72 1.99 -4.00 -7.71
CA ALA A 72 1.20 -4.87 -6.86
C ALA A 72 0.02 -4.17 -6.18
N LEU A 73 0.06 -2.85 -6.06
CA LEU A 73 -0.96 -2.03 -5.40
C LEU A 73 -1.84 -1.23 -6.36
N ALA A 74 -1.64 -1.36 -7.67
CA ALA A 74 -2.25 -0.49 -8.68
C ALA A 74 -3.79 -0.46 -8.63
N ASP A 75 -4.41 -1.59 -8.31
CA ASP A 75 -5.87 -1.75 -8.18
C ASP A 75 -6.40 -1.48 -6.76
N CYS A 76 -5.50 -1.30 -5.77
CA CYS A 76 -5.90 -1.15 -4.38
C CYS A 76 -6.29 0.30 -4.06
N ARG A 77 -7.43 0.46 -3.38
CA ARG A 77 -7.90 1.75 -2.89
C ARG A 77 -7.33 2.09 -1.52
N ARG A 78 -7.33 1.13 -0.61
CA ARG A 78 -6.77 1.29 0.74
C ARG A 78 -5.60 0.33 0.93
N VAL A 79 -4.52 0.84 1.49
CA VAL A 79 -3.30 0.07 1.73
C VAL A 79 -2.80 0.37 3.14
N VAL A 80 -2.56 -0.67 3.91
CA VAL A 80 -1.89 -0.60 5.21
C VAL A 80 -0.54 -1.31 5.07
N ALA A 81 0.54 -0.64 5.42
CA ALA A 81 1.87 -1.23 5.47
C ALA A 81 2.31 -1.45 6.92
N THR A 82 3.02 -2.56 7.15
CA THR A 82 3.53 -2.90 8.47
C THR A 82 4.94 -2.37 8.68
N SER A 83 5.24 -1.84 9.87
CA SER A 83 6.59 -1.52 10.30
C SER A 83 6.85 -1.98 11.72
N GLY A 84 8.06 -2.55 11.93
CA GLY A 84 8.58 -2.86 13.26
C GLY A 84 9.56 -1.80 13.80
N ARG A 85 9.86 -0.76 13.02
CA ARG A 85 10.72 0.35 13.46
C ARG A 85 9.95 1.26 14.42
N ARG A 86 10.64 1.88 15.38
CA ARG A 86 10.03 2.79 16.35
C ARG A 86 10.16 4.25 15.96
N ASP A 87 11.23 4.57 15.24
CA ASP A 87 11.60 5.93 14.88
C ASP A 87 11.96 6.03 13.39
N GLY A 88 11.83 7.23 12.84
CA GLY A 88 12.19 7.53 11.45
C GLY A 88 11.14 7.13 10.41
N GLU A 89 9.92 6.80 10.84
CA GLU A 89 8.83 6.49 9.94
C GLU A 89 8.28 7.76 9.26
N PRO A 90 7.95 7.66 7.96
CA PRO A 90 7.46 8.83 7.21
C PRO A 90 6.03 9.25 7.60
N MET A 91 5.31 8.40 8.33
CA MET A 91 3.94 8.61 8.81
C MET A 91 3.76 8.02 10.21
N PRO A 92 2.75 8.47 10.99
CA PRO A 92 2.44 7.91 12.29
C PRO A 92 2.13 6.41 12.23
N LEU A 93 2.66 5.66 13.20
CA LEU A 93 2.35 4.26 13.41
C LEU A 93 1.06 4.11 14.20
N LEU A 94 0.18 3.26 13.75
CA LEU A 94 -1.08 2.93 14.39
C LEU A 94 -1.04 1.51 14.99
N ALA A 95 -1.83 1.29 16.03
CA ALA A 95 -2.13 -0.05 16.50
C ALA A 95 -2.96 -0.83 15.45
N PRO A 96 -3.01 -2.17 15.51
CA PRO A 96 -3.74 -2.97 14.54
C PRO A 96 -5.22 -2.58 14.39
N GLU A 97 -5.94 -2.36 15.48
CA GLU A 97 -7.38 -2.13 15.45
C GLU A 97 -7.80 -0.89 14.64
N PRO A 98 -7.23 0.32 14.85
CA PRO A 98 -7.62 1.49 14.05
C PRO A 98 -7.18 1.38 12.59
N ALA A 99 -6.00 0.83 12.30
CA ALA A 99 -5.51 0.69 10.93
C ALA A 99 -6.34 -0.33 10.13
N LEU A 100 -6.62 -1.49 10.73
CA LEU A 100 -7.41 -2.54 10.10
C LEU A 100 -8.90 -2.16 10.02
N GLY A 101 -9.44 -1.45 11.02
CA GLY A 101 -10.78 -0.90 10.98
C GLY A 101 -10.97 0.07 9.80
N TRP A 102 -9.97 0.93 9.53
CA TRP A 102 -9.98 1.75 8.33
C TRP A 102 -9.88 0.91 7.06
N LEU A 103 -9.02 -0.11 7.02
CA LEU A 103 -8.85 -0.97 5.85
C LEU A 103 -10.14 -1.73 5.52
N ALA A 104 -10.85 -2.22 6.54
CA ALA A 104 -12.08 -3.00 6.41
C ALA A 104 -13.26 -2.21 5.82
N GLN A 105 -13.19 -0.89 5.83
CA GLN A 105 -14.19 -0.01 5.21
C GLN A 105 -13.94 0.19 3.70
N ALA A 106 -12.95 -0.48 3.10
CA ALA A 106 -12.69 -0.37 1.66
C ALA A 106 -13.87 -0.92 0.85
N ILE A 107 -14.24 -0.20 -0.20
CA ILE A 107 -15.17 -0.67 -1.22
C ILE A 107 -14.33 -1.18 -2.40
N GLY A 108 -14.03 -2.48 -2.41
CA GLY A 108 -13.18 -3.13 -3.41
C GLY A 108 -11.80 -3.56 -2.90
N PRO A 109 -10.81 -3.71 -3.79
CA PRO A 109 -9.50 -4.25 -3.42
C PRO A 109 -8.77 -3.37 -2.41
N CYS A 110 -8.20 -4.02 -1.39
CA CYS A 110 -7.35 -3.40 -0.39
C CYS A 110 -6.16 -4.31 -0.07
N ALA A 111 -5.11 -3.78 0.54
CA ALA A 111 -3.89 -4.54 0.76
C ALA A 111 -3.28 -4.34 2.15
N LEU A 112 -2.77 -5.44 2.70
CA LEU A 112 -1.83 -5.47 3.82
C LEU A 112 -0.44 -5.78 3.28
N VAL A 113 0.53 -4.88 3.51
CA VAL A 113 1.88 -4.98 2.98
C VAL A 113 2.86 -5.33 4.09
N PHE A 114 3.63 -6.39 3.87
CA PHE A 114 4.72 -6.82 4.75
C PHE A 114 6.06 -6.69 4.03
N GLY A 115 7.07 -6.23 4.75
CA GLY A 115 8.40 -6.02 4.22
C GLY A 115 9.30 -7.25 4.29
N ARG A 116 10.54 -7.05 3.86
CA ARG A 116 11.63 -8.04 3.89
C ARG A 116 11.94 -8.46 5.32
N GLU A 117 12.44 -9.67 5.48
CA GLU A 117 12.77 -10.23 6.80
C GLU A 117 13.95 -9.50 7.48
N ASP A 118 14.91 -9.01 6.70
CA ASP A 118 16.15 -8.40 7.19
C ASP A 118 16.03 -6.92 7.54
N ARG A 119 15.23 -6.15 6.77
CA ARG A 119 15.19 -4.67 6.86
C ARG A 119 13.80 -4.06 6.76
N GLY A 120 12.76 -4.87 6.59
CA GLY A 120 11.38 -4.40 6.43
C GLY A 120 11.15 -3.64 5.12
N LEU A 121 10.27 -2.67 5.16
CA LEU A 121 9.96 -1.76 4.04
C LEU A 121 10.83 -0.51 4.09
N SER A 122 11.23 0.00 2.93
CA SER A 122 11.89 1.31 2.80
C SER A 122 10.88 2.45 3.04
N ASN A 123 11.37 3.67 3.29
CA ASN A 123 10.49 4.82 3.46
C ASN A 123 9.67 5.12 2.20
N ASP A 124 10.23 4.92 1.01
CA ASP A 124 9.51 5.08 -0.25
C ASP A 124 8.40 4.04 -0.43
N GLU A 125 8.61 2.83 0.07
CA GLU A 125 7.57 1.78 0.09
C GLU A 125 6.49 2.08 1.13
N LEU A 126 6.87 2.54 2.33
CA LEU A 126 5.93 2.96 3.36
C LEU A 126 5.05 4.13 2.91
N LEU A 127 5.60 5.06 2.14
CA LEU A 127 4.86 6.20 1.57
C LEU A 127 3.85 5.79 0.49
N GLN A 128 3.85 4.55 0.02
CA GLN A 128 2.81 4.01 -0.86
C GLN A 128 1.57 3.52 -0.09
N ALA A 129 1.63 3.43 1.23
CA ALA A 129 0.50 3.08 2.06
C ALA A 129 -0.31 4.32 2.47
N GLY A 130 -1.60 4.13 2.75
CA GLY A 130 -2.47 5.16 3.34
C GLY A 130 -2.29 5.26 4.84
N GLN A 131 -1.98 4.13 5.50
CA GLN A 131 -1.68 4.05 6.93
C GLN A 131 -0.55 3.07 7.22
N LEU A 132 0.15 3.30 8.33
CA LEU A 132 1.16 2.39 8.84
C LEU A 132 0.66 1.70 10.10
N LEU A 133 0.92 0.39 10.18
CA LEU A 133 0.57 -0.45 11.31
C LEU A 133 1.83 -0.99 11.97
N THR A 134 1.86 -0.94 13.30
CA THR A 134 2.87 -1.65 14.09
C THR A 134 2.20 -2.63 15.04
N VAL A 135 2.81 -3.81 15.16
CA VAL A 135 2.47 -4.75 16.21
C VAL A 135 3.39 -4.45 17.39
N GLY A 136 2.79 -4.05 18.52
CA GLY A 136 3.55 -3.74 19.73
C GLY A 136 4.38 -4.96 20.18
N SER A 137 5.67 -4.75 20.38
CA SER A 137 6.60 -5.75 20.90
C SER A 137 7.43 -5.15 22.04
N GLY A 138 8.07 -6.01 22.84
CA GLY A 138 8.89 -5.57 23.96
C GLY A 138 10.09 -4.73 23.53
N ASP A 139 10.60 -3.88 24.44
CA ASP A 139 11.70 -2.95 24.14
C ASP A 139 13.02 -3.63 23.80
N ALA A 140 13.25 -4.82 24.35
CA ALA A 140 14.48 -5.57 24.13
C ALA A 140 14.61 -6.13 22.70
N TYR A 141 13.49 -6.43 22.03
CA TYR A 141 13.50 -6.98 20.68
C TYR A 141 12.22 -6.57 19.94
N ALA A 142 12.32 -5.48 19.19
CA ALA A 142 11.16 -4.84 18.58
C ALA A 142 10.70 -5.52 17.27
N SER A 143 11.59 -6.20 16.54
CA SER A 143 11.23 -6.80 15.27
C SER A 143 10.67 -8.21 15.43
N LEU A 144 9.53 -8.48 14.79
CA LEU A 144 8.94 -9.80 14.69
C LEU A 144 9.38 -10.49 13.40
N ASN A 145 9.50 -11.81 13.43
CA ASN A 145 9.59 -12.59 12.21
C ASN A 145 8.38 -12.30 11.31
N LEU A 146 8.57 -12.31 9.98
CA LEU A 146 7.56 -12.00 9.00
C LEU A 146 6.26 -12.79 9.20
N SER A 147 6.35 -14.11 9.36
CA SER A 147 5.16 -14.96 9.55
C SER A 147 4.47 -14.73 10.89
N HIS A 148 5.22 -14.38 11.94
CA HIS A 148 4.64 -14.03 13.24
C HIS A 148 3.91 -12.70 13.19
N ALA A 149 4.48 -11.68 12.56
CA ALA A 149 3.80 -10.40 12.32
C ALA A 149 2.52 -10.60 11.51
N ALA A 150 2.59 -11.38 10.43
CA ALA A 150 1.43 -11.71 9.61
C ALA A 150 0.34 -12.44 10.41
N ALA A 151 0.72 -13.38 11.29
CA ALA A 151 -0.25 -14.10 12.12
C ALA A 151 -1.05 -13.16 13.03
N LEU A 152 -0.38 -12.24 13.71
CA LEU A 152 -1.02 -11.29 14.62
C LEU A 152 -1.94 -10.32 13.87
N VAL A 153 -1.46 -9.79 12.75
CA VAL A 153 -2.23 -8.82 11.95
C VAL A 153 -3.44 -9.49 11.29
N LEU A 154 -3.29 -10.67 10.71
CA LEU A 154 -4.38 -11.40 10.06
C LEU A 154 -5.40 -11.92 11.09
N HIS A 155 -4.96 -12.34 12.28
CA HIS A 155 -5.87 -12.67 13.38
C HIS A 155 -6.70 -11.45 13.79
N SER A 156 -6.08 -10.28 13.97
CA SER A 156 -6.78 -9.04 14.29
C SER A 156 -7.78 -8.65 13.19
N TRP A 157 -7.39 -8.82 11.92
CA TRP A 157 -8.28 -8.64 10.78
C TRP A 157 -9.52 -9.53 10.84
N HIS A 158 -9.33 -10.82 11.08
CA HIS A 158 -10.43 -11.78 11.19
C HIS A 158 -11.39 -11.47 12.35
N CYS A 159 -10.85 -11.07 13.50
CA CYS A 159 -11.65 -10.67 14.66
C CYS A 159 -12.50 -9.42 14.37
N LEU A 160 -11.95 -8.44 13.63
CA LEU A 160 -12.70 -7.25 13.23
C LEU A 160 -13.85 -7.59 12.28
N GLY A 161 -13.64 -8.49 11.31
CA GLY A 161 -14.67 -8.94 10.39
C GLY A 161 -15.88 -9.56 11.08
N SER A 162 -15.67 -10.25 12.20
CA SER A 162 -16.76 -10.78 13.04
C SER A 162 -17.51 -9.70 13.82
N SER A 163 -16.85 -8.61 14.19
CA SER A 163 -17.43 -7.48 14.95
C SER A 163 -18.13 -6.47 14.05
N LEU A 164 -17.65 -6.25 12.82
CA LEU A 164 -18.21 -5.28 11.87
C LEU A 164 -19.55 -5.71 11.28
N ARG A 165 -19.90 -7.01 11.36
CA ARG A 165 -21.25 -7.47 11.00
C ARG A 165 -22.36 -6.94 11.91
N SER A 166 -22.01 -6.27 13.00
CA SER A 166 -22.91 -5.73 14.02
C SER A 166 -22.79 -4.21 14.25
N CYS A 167 -22.04 -3.45 13.42
CA CYS A 167 -21.85 -2.02 13.62
C CYS A 167 -22.85 -1.18 12.78
N PRO A 168 -23.50 -0.14 13.33
CA PRO A 168 -24.37 0.75 12.57
C PRO A 168 -23.56 1.58 11.58
N GLU A 169 -24.17 1.87 10.43
CA GLU A 169 -23.65 2.61 9.30
C GLU A 169 -23.07 3.97 9.72
N VAL A 170 -21.75 4.09 9.75
CA VAL A 170 -21.08 5.39 9.89
C VAL A 170 -21.13 6.06 8.52
N ALA A 171 -21.51 7.36 8.48
CA ALA A 171 -21.58 8.13 7.24
C ALA A 171 -20.31 7.91 6.39
N ALA A 172 -20.51 7.36 5.22
CA ALA A 172 -19.41 6.92 4.36
C ALA A 172 -18.57 8.13 3.91
N MET A 173 -17.31 8.17 4.36
CA MET A 173 -16.31 9.05 3.74
C MET A 173 -16.11 8.60 2.28
N PRO A 174 -15.86 9.54 1.35
CA PRO A 174 -15.59 9.19 -0.03
C PRO A 174 -14.46 8.13 -0.10
N GLU A 175 -14.66 7.12 -0.94
CA GLU A 175 -13.64 6.08 -1.11
C GLU A 175 -12.39 6.69 -1.75
N PRO A 176 -11.19 6.44 -1.20
CA PRO A 176 -9.94 6.90 -1.79
C PRO A 176 -9.78 6.40 -3.24
N SER A 177 -9.15 7.22 -4.08
CA SER A 177 -8.84 6.83 -5.46
C SER A 177 -7.96 5.58 -5.50
N ASP A 178 -8.03 4.82 -6.60
CA ASP A 178 -7.05 3.76 -6.83
C ASP A 178 -5.63 4.33 -6.97
N ARG A 179 -4.65 3.48 -6.67
CA ARG A 179 -3.24 3.88 -6.66
C ARG A 179 -2.72 4.27 -8.04
N GLN A 180 -3.21 3.62 -9.08
CA GLN A 180 -2.79 3.90 -10.46
C GLN A 180 -3.21 5.31 -10.87
N GLY A 181 -4.44 5.73 -10.57
CA GLY A 181 -4.95 7.06 -10.85
C GLY A 181 -4.17 8.15 -10.10
N LEU A 182 -3.89 7.91 -8.81
CA LEU A 182 -3.09 8.82 -7.99
C LEU A 182 -1.66 8.98 -8.54
N GLU A 183 -0.97 7.88 -8.85
CA GLU A 183 0.41 7.94 -9.38
C GLU A 183 0.46 8.58 -10.76
N ALA A 184 -0.52 8.35 -11.63
CA ALA A 184 -0.62 9.01 -12.92
C ALA A 184 -0.79 10.54 -12.76
N MET A 185 -1.63 10.98 -11.83
CA MET A 185 -1.80 12.40 -11.51
C MET A 185 -0.53 13.02 -10.94
N LEU A 186 0.17 12.33 -10.03
CA LEU A 186 1.45 12.77 -9.48
C LEU A 186 2.53 12.90 -10.56
N GLY A 187 2.60 11.97 -11.51
CA GLY A 187 3.52 12.06 -12.66
C GLY A 187 3.22 13.25 -13.56
N ASP A 188 1.94 13.50 -13.86
CA ASP A 188 1.53 14.68 -14.63
C ASP A 188 1.90 15.98 -13.90
N ALA A 189 1.74 16.03 -12.58
CA ALA A 189 2.10 17.17 -11.75
C ALA A 189 3.62 17.39 -11.67
N GLU A 190 4.41 16.33 -11.48
CA GLU A 190 5.88 16.40 -11.44
C GLU A 190 6.44 16.99 -12.73
N ALA A 191 5.98 16.50 -13.88
CA ALA A 191 6.41 17.01 -15.18
C ALA A 191 6.13 18.53 -15.32
N LEU A 192 4.91 18.96 -14.99
CA LEU A 192 4.56 20.39 -15.02
C LEU A 192 5.44 21.22 -14.07
N LEU A 193 5.62 20.76 -12.83
CA LEU A 193 6.35 21.50 -11.81
C LEU A 193 7.87 21.60 -12.11
N LEU A 194 8.42 20.63 -12.85
CA LEU A 194 9.78 20.72 -13.42
C LEU A 194 9.84 21.73 -14.56
N ASP A 195 8.87 21.70 -15.48
CA ASP A 195 8.82 22.59 -16.65
C ASP A 195 8.70 24.07 -16.24
N VAL A 196 7.90 24.36 -15.22
CA VAL A 196 7.73 25.74 -14.72
C VAL A 196 8.82 26.16 -13.72
N GLY A 197 9.79 25.29 -13.43
CA GLY A 197 10.94 25.62 -12.54
C GLY A 197 10.61 25.61 -11.05
N PHE A 198 9.44 25.17 -10.63
CA PHE A 198 9.11 25.01 -9.21
C PHE A 198 9.88 23.84 -8.55
N LEU A 199 10.05 22.74 -9.30
CA LEU A 199 10.92 21.64 -8.93
C LEU A 199 12.25 21.75 -9.67
N HIS A 200 13.31 21.30 -9.01
CA HIS A 200 14.61 21.11 -9.62
C HIS A 200 14.97 19.63 -9.61
N PRO A 201 15.67 19.08 -10.63
CA PRO A 201 15.95 17.65 -10.75
C PRO A 201 16.51 17.01 -9.47
N HIS A 202 17.39 17.72 -8.76
CA HIS A 202 18.04 17.23 -7.53
C HIS A 202 17.14 17.25 -6.28
N THR A 203 15.98 17.96 -6.31
CA THR A 203 15.03 18.03 -5.18
C THR A 203 13.64 17.45 -5.51
N ALA A 204 13.38 17.14 -6.78
CA ALA A 204 12.08 16.70 -7.25
C ALA A 204 11.59 15.47 -6.48
N HIS A 205 12.42 14.43 -6.38
CA HIS A 205 12.07 13.18 -5.69
C HIS A 205 11.59 13.44 -4.25
N ALA A 206 12.35 14.17 -3.44
CA ALA A 206 12.01 14.42 -2.04
C ALA A 206 10.74 15.28 -1.88
N ARG A 207 10.52 16.26 -2.77
CA ARG A 207 9.31 17.10 -2.75
C ARG A 207 8.08 16.32 -3.20
N MET A 208 8.20 15.51 -4.24
CA MET A 208 7.11 14.66 -4.73
C MET A 208 6.75 13.56 -3.73
N ALA A 209 7.72 13.00 -3.01
CA ALA A 209 7.46 12.06 -1.92
C ALA A 209 6.61 12.70 -0.81
N LYS A 210 6.90 13.96 -0.44
CA LYS A 210 6.07 14.71 0.55
C LYS A 210 4.66 14.97 0.01
N LEU A 211 4.52 15.35 -1.25
CA LEU A 211 3.21 15.59 -1.88
C LEU A 211 2.40 14.30 -1.93
N ARG A 212 3.03 13.19 -2.34
CA ARG A 212 2.42 11.86 -2.31
C ARG A 212 1.89 11.52 -0.91
N GLY A 213 2.74 11.64 0.12
CA GLY A 213 2.35 11.38 1.50
C GLY A 213 1.21 12.29 1.99
N LEU A 214 1.17 13.55 1.56
CA LEU A 214 0.06 14.46 1.86
C LEU A 214 -1.26 13.94 1.28
N LEU A 215 -1.29 13.64 -0.02
CA LEU A 215 -2.49 13.20 -0.73
C LEU A 215 -2.98 11.83 -0.25
N GLN A 216 -2.06 10.95 0.12
CA GLN A 216 -2.42 9.65 0.70
C GLN A 216 -3.04 9.78 2.08
N ARG A 217 -2.52 10.65 2.95
CA ARG A 217 -3.13 10.93 4.26
C ARG A 217 -4.48 11.61 4.11
N ALA A 218 -4.64 12.48 3.10
CA ALA A 218 -5.92 13.12 2.79
C ALA A 218 -6.95 12.12 2.22
N GLN A 219 -6.52 10.92 1.79
CA GLN A 219 -7.41 9.88 1.25
C GLN A 219 -8.28 10.39 0.10
N ILE A 220 -7.67 11.16 -0.81
CA ILE A 220 -8.39 11.83 -1.88
C ILE A 220 -9.16 10.84 -2.78
N SER A 221 -10.41 11.19 -3.08
CA SER A 221 -11.30 10.40 -3.93
C SER A 221 -10.89 10.44 -5.41
N SER A 222 -11.47 9.55 -6.21
CA SER A 222 -11.26 9.54 -7.66
C SER A 222 -11.73 10.83 -8.33
N GLU A 223 -12.77 11.49 -7.80
CA GLU A 223 -13.26 12.77 -8.27
C GLU A 223 -12.27 13.91 -7.97
N GLU A 224 -11.68 13.90 -6.76
CA GLU A 224 -10.67 14.88 -6.37
C GLU A 224 -9.36 14.69 -7.15
N VAL A 225 -8.94 13.44 -7.43
CA VAL A 225 -7.83 13.16 -8.34
C VAL A 225 -8.10 13.71 -9.73
N ALA A 226 -9.31 13.49 -10.27
CA ALA A 226 -9.70 14.03 -11.59
C ALA A 226 -9.70 15.56 -11.60
N LEU A 227 -10.16 16.21 -10.53
CA LEU A 227 -10.14 17.67 -10.38
C LEU A 227 -8.70 18.19 -10.40
N VAL A 228 -7.80 17.64 -9.56
CA VAL A 228 -6.38 18.06 -9.50
C VAL A 228 -5.70 17.82 -10.84
N ARG A 229 -5.98 16.69 -11.51
CA ARG A 229 -5.44 16.40 -12.84
C ARG A 229 -5.93 17.39 -13.90
N GLY A 230 -7.18 17.83 -13.80
CA GLY A 230 -7.75 18.89 -14.62
C GLY A 230 -7.02 20.22 -14.42
N MET A 231 -6.74 20.59 -13.17
CA MET A 231 -5.95 21.79 -12.82
C MET A 231 -4.53 21.72 -13.41
N VAL A 232 -3.84 20.59 -13.26
CA VAL A 232 -2.49 20.40 -13.83
C VAL A 232 -2.49 20.58 -15.35
N ARG A 233 -3.47 20.01 -16.06
CA ARG A 233 -3.58 20.18 -17.52
C ARG A 233 -3.83 21.64 -17.92
N GLN A 234 -4.71 22.32 -17.20
CA GLN A 234 -5.02 23.72 -17.49
C GLN A 234 -3.81 24.64 -17.26
N LEU A 235 -3.06 24.39 -16.18
CA LEU A 235 -1.83 25.14 -15.88
C LEU A 235 -0.74 24.88 -16.93
N ARG A 236 -0.57 23.64 -17.40
CA ARG A 236 0.36 23.30 -18.49
C ARG A 236 0.01 24.08 -19.75
N TRP A 237 -1.25 24.02 -20.17
CA TRP A 237 -1.72 24.76 -21.34
C TRP A 237 -1.49 26.29 -21.22
N ALA A 238 -1.72 26.87 -20.04
CA ALA A 238 -1.47 28.28 -19.79
C ALA A 238 0.03 28.64 -19.86
N SER A 239 0.91 27.80 -19.31
CA SER A 239 2.37 27.95 -19.35
C SER A 239 2.89 27.94 -20.80
N GLU A 240 2.44 26.97 -21.62
CA GLU A 240 2.85 26.86 -23.02
C GLU A 240 2.44 28.09 -23.87
N ARG A 241 1.29 28.72 -23.57
CA ARG A 241 0.86 29.95 -24.23
C ARG A 241 1.65 31.16 -23.78
N GLY A 242 2.02 31.25 -22.50
CA GLY A 242 2.81 32.35 -21.98
C GLY A 242 4.21 32.43 -22.60
N THR A 243 4.81 31.27 -22.90
CA THR A 243 6.10 31.19 -23.61
C THR A 243 6.03 31.57 -25.08
N ASN A 244 4.87 31.41 -25.75
CA ASN A 244 4.69 31.74 -27.18
C ASN A 244 4.38 33.21 -27.43
N THR A 245 4.02 34.00 -26.42
CA THR A 245 3.75 35.44 -26.58
C THR A 245 4.97 36.33 -26.33
N GLY A 246 6.12 35.75 -25.99
CA GLY A 246 7.38 36.46 -25.70
C GLY A 246 8.35 36.62 -26.88
N HIS A 247 7.98 36.24 -28.11
CA HIS A 247 8.78 36.45 -29.32
C HIS A 247 7.97 37.18 -30.37
N THR A 248 7.85 38.49 -30.23
CA THR A 248 7.65 39.39 -31.40
C THR A 248 8.74 40.47 -31.33
N PRO A 249 9.50 40.64 -32.44
CA PRO A 249 10.68 41.52 -32.52
C PRO A 249 10.35 42.97 -32.37
#